data_468728a6a278fe22738258c64fc571b2
#
_entry.id   468728a6a278fe22738258c64fc571b2
#
_cell.length_a   1.000
_cell.length_b   1.000
_cell.length_c   1.000
_cell.angle_alpha   90.00
_cell.angle_beta   90.00
_cell.angle_gamma   90.00
#
_symmetry.space_group_name_H-M   'P 1'
#
loop_
_entity.id
_entity.type
_entity.pdbx_description
1 polymer ?
#
loop_
_entity_poly.entity_id
_entity_poly.type
_entity_poly.pdbx_seq_one_letter_code
_entity_poly.pdbx_strand_id
1 'polypeptide(L)'
;MREAIIKTLLYSDIFRYPLTVKEIFDRLEVPCNDINIVERELEYLVNSNVIYRFNDFYTTQDDVALAIRRTNGNKMASDVMPRAIRRSRLIYSFPFVRSVMISGSLSKNFMDANADIDFFIVTEPGKVWFTRAMLALFQRLVLFNSHKYFCVNYYIDHDHLTLDERNIFVATELITLKPMCGNEHYKTLVDQNSWIKDYYPQFEPVVPVSHKSFAWWPKRFFELILRPFSSKLDAVVMRRISQRAFRIHGKHFEKRDFDVAFKATPHISKNHRGNYQRKITDKFNERVASFFSEMVAQ
;
A
#
# COMPACT_ATOMS: atom_id res chain seq x y z
N MET A 1 6.70 -18.89 18.29
CA MET A 1 7.29 -17.55 18.16
C MET A 1 8.36 -17.50 17.07
N ARG A 2 9.42 -18.31 17.11
CA ARG A 2 10.52 -18.32 16.12
C ARG A 2 10.04 -18.46 14.68
N GLU A 3 9.15 -19.42 14.43
CA GLU A 3 8.57 -19.62 13.11
C GLU A 3 7.85 -18.35 12.58
N ALA A 4 7.08 -17.68 13.42
CA ALA A 4 6.40 -16.44 13.06
C ALA A 4 7.39 -15.31 12.75
N ILE A 5 8.48 -15.18 13.53
CA ILE A 5 9.55 -14.23 13.26
C ILE A 5 10.20 -14.51 11.88
N ILE A 6 10.56 -15.77 11.62
CA ILE A 6 11.17 -16.20 10.36
C ILE A 6 10.25 -15.90 9.18
N LYS A 7 8.96 -16.24 9.26
CA LYS A 7 7.98 -15.93 8.21
C LYS A 7 7.86 -14.43 7.94
N THR A 8 7.85 -13.63 9.01
CA THR A 8 7.81 -12.15 8.89
C THR A 8 9.04 -11.62 8.14
N LEU A 9 10.22 -12.15 8.44
CA LEU A 9 11.45 -11.80 7.74
C LEU A 9 11.45 -12.29 6.28
N LEU A 10 11.08 -13.55 6.03
CA LEU A 10 10.98 -14.12 4.68
C LEU A 10 10.06 -13.32 3.75
N TYR A 11 8.91 -12.84 4.28
CA TYR A 11 8.02 -11.96 3.53
C TYR A 11 8.71 -10.64 3.16
N SER A 12 9.37 -10.00 4.10
CA SER A 12 10.04 -8.70 3.90
C SER A 12 11.26 -8.81 3.00
N ASP A 13 11.97 -9.92 3.05
CA ASP A 13 13.13 -10.20 2.22
C ASP A 13 12.79 -10.38 0.72
N ILE A 14 11.52 -10.63 0.37
CA ILE A 14 11.06 -10.58 -1.02
C ILE A 14 11.32 -9.20 -1.63
N PHE A 15 11.18 -8.16 -0.80
CA PHE A 15 11.37 -6.75 -1.18
C PHE A 15 12.79 -6.24 -0.89
N ARG A 16 13.68 -7.12 -0.43
CA ARG A 16 15.01 -6.73 0.04
C ARG A 16 14.95 -5.64 1.12
N TYR A 17 14.06 -5.87 2.09
CA TYR A 17 13.67 -4.88 3.09
C TYR A 17 13.85 -5.49 4.49
N PRO A 18 15.07 -5.44 5.07
CA PRO A 18 15.32 -5.94 6.40
C PRO A 18 14.55 -5.12 7.45
N LEU A 19 14.11 -5.78 8.52
CA LEU A 19 13.20 -5.23 9.51
C LEU A 19 13.91 -4.89 10.82
N THR A 20 13.42 -3.84 11.50
CA THR A 20 13.75 -3.59 12.91
C THR A 20 12.94 -4.50 13.85
N VAL A 21 13.37 -4.63 15.11
CA VAL A 21 12.64 -5.39 16.14
C VAL A 21 11.16 -4.95 16.23
N LYS A 22 10.94 -3.64 16.23
CA LYS A 22 9.58 -3.10 16.30
C LYS A 22 8.74 -3.47 15.08
N GLU A 23 9.31 -3.39 13.89
CA GLU A 23 8.60 -3.77 12.65
C GLU A 23 8.29 -5.27 12.61
N ILE A 24 9.16 -6.12 13.17
CA ILE A 24 8.91 -7.55 13.34
C ILE A 24 7.77 -7.76 14.32
N PHE A 25 7.86 -7.16 15.49
CA PHE A 25 6.82 -7.24 16.51
C PHE A 25 5.45 -6.83 15.97
N ASP A 26 5.35 -5.68 15.30
CA ASP A 26 4.10 -5.15 14.75
C ASP A 26 3.51 -6.05 13.63
N ARG A 27 4.32 -6.95 13.03
CA ARG A 27 3.94 -7.78 11.87
C ARG A 27 3.98 -9.29 12.15
N LEU A 28 4.00 -9.69 13.42
CA LEU A 28 3.89 -11.11 13.76
C LEU A 28 2.51 -11.66 13.42
N GLU A 29 2.47 -12.87 12.86
CA GLU A 29 1.23 -13.61 12.61
C GLU A 29 0.61 -14.23 13.89
N VAL A 30 1.31 -14.15 15.02
CA VAL A 30 0.86 -14.66 16.32
C VAL A 30 0.79 -13.54 17.34
N PRO A 31 -0.18 -13.58 18.27
CA PRO A 31 -0.27 -12.58 19.32
C PRO A 31 0.99 -12.58 20.21
N CYS A 32 1.48 -11.38 20.51
CA CYS A 32 2.60 -11.19 21.43
C CYS A 32 2.44 -9.84 22.13
N ASN A 33 2.41 -9.83 23.45
CA ASN A 33 2.17 -8.62 24.25
C ASN A 33 3.47 -7.99 24.80
N ASP A 34 4.63 -8.62 24.57
CA ASP A 34 5.91 -8.15 25.09
C ASP A 34 6.99 -8.22 24.00
N ILE A 35 7.49 -7.06 23.59
CA ILE A 35 8.55 -6.94 22.60
C ILE A 35 9.85 -7.60 23.04
N ASN A 36 10.11 -7.68 24.35
CA ASN A 36 11.31 -8.34 24.88
C ASN A 36 11.32 -9.86 24.60
N ILE A 37 10.17 -10.47 24.40
CA ILE A 37 10.09 -11.89 23.96
C ILE A 37 10.64 -11.98 22.54
N VAL A 38 10.25 -11.06 21.66
CA VAL A 38 10.74 -11.02 20.27
C VAL A 38 12.24 -10.77 20.23
N GLU A 39 12.76 -9.85 21.04
CA GLU A 39 14.19 -9.56 21.12
C GLU A 39 15.00 -10.79 21.52
N ARG A 40 14.58 -11.51 22.56
CA ARG A 40 15.25 -12.75 23.00
C ARG A 40 15.23 -13.85 21.93
N GLU A 41 14.11 -14.01 21.24
CA GLU A 41 14.01 -15.00 20.17
C GLU A 41 14.85 -14.62 18.95
N LEU A 42 14.94 -13.32 18.64
CA LEU A 42 15.84 -12.79 17.59
C LEU A 42 17.31 -13.04 17.94
N GLU A 43 17.73 -12.78 19.17
CA GLU A 43 19.10 -13.07 19.63
C GLU A 43 19.41 -14.56 19.52
N TYR A 44 18.50 -15.44 19.92
CA TYR A 44 18.67 -16.87 19.75
C TYR A 44 18.85 -17.26 18.26
N LEU A 45 18.00 -16.75 17.37
CA LEU A 45 18.04 -17.04 15.94
C LEU A 45 19.33 -16.53 15.29
N VAL A 46 19.84 -15.37 15.72
CA VAL A 46 21.13 -14.82 15.25
C VAL A 46 22.29 -15.69 15.74
N ASN A 47 22.31 -16.05 17.03
CA ASN A 47 23.37 -16.90 17.61
C ASN A 47 23.40 -18.31 17.01
N SER A 48 22.26 -18.78 16.51
CA SER A 48 22.13 -20.07 15.80
C SER A 48 22.39 -19.98 14.30
N ASN A 49 22.82 -18.83 13.79
CA ASN A 49 23.06 -18.55 12.36
C ASN A 49 21.84 -18.81 11.45
N VAL A 50 20.61 -18.72 12.00
CA VAL A 50 19.35 -18.89 11.24
C VAL A 50 18.95 -17.61 10.54
N ILE A 51 19.24 -16.48 11.19
CA ILE A 51 19.02 -15.13 10.65
C ILE A 51 20.25 -14.26 10.90
N TYR A 52 20.32 -13.13 10.21
CA TYR A 52 21.43 -12.20 10.29
C TYR A 52 20.98 -10.86 10.82
N ARG A 53 21.86 -10.22 11.62
CA ARG A 53 21.66 -8.86 12.14
C ARG A 53 22.74 -7.93 11.60
N PHE A 54 22.31 -6.82 11.01
CA PHE A 54 23.18 -5.73 10.57
C PHE A 54 22.70 -4.41 11.19
N ASN A 55 23.41 -3.91 12.20
CA ASN A 55 22.99 -2.81 13.06
C ASN A 55 21.61 -3.11 13.72
N ASP A 56 20.60 -2.29 13.42
CA ASP A 56 19.24 -2.44 13.95
C ASP A 56 18.33 -3.31 13.07
N PHE A 57 18.84 -3.87 11.99
CA PHE A 57 18.05 -4.60 10.99
C PHE A 57 18.30 -6.10 11.01
N TYR A 58 17.21 -6.86 10.85
CA TYR A 58 17.20 -8.32 10.78
C TYR A 58 16.71 -8.80 9.41
N THR A 59 17.29 -9.86 8.90
CA THR A 59 17.00 -10.50 7.60
C THR A 59 17.38 -11.97 7.63
N THR A 60 16.82 -12.79 6.74
CA THR A 60 17.24 -14.18 6.54
C THR A 60 18.46 -14.30 5.59
N GLN A 61 18.97 -13.19 5.04
CA GLN A 61 20.03 -13.16 4.04
C GLN A 61 21.33 -12.59 4.64
N ASP A 62 22.45 -13.29 4.46
CA ASP A 62 23.76 -12.79 4.84
C ASP A 62 24.29 -11.77 3.82
N ASP A 63 23.67 -10.59 3.82
CA ASP A 63 24.02 -9.51 2.89
C ASP A 63 23.89 -8.12 3.60
N VAL A 64 25.02 -7.59 4.04
CA VAL A 64 25.10 -6.27 4.67
C VAL A 64 24.60 -5.13 3.74
N ALA A 65 24.65 -5.33 2.42
CA ALA A 65 24.19 -4.33 1.47
C ALA A 65 22.68 -4.06 1.61
N LEU A 66 21.90 -5.01 2.15
CA LEU A 66 20.48 -4.83 2.45
C LEU A 66 20.27 -3.76 3.54
N ALA A 67 21.07 -3.78 4.61
CA ALA A 67 20.99 -2.77 5.68
C ALA A 67 21.43 -1.39 5.19
N ILE A 68 22.48 -1.32 4.38
CA ILE A 68 22.92 -0.06 3.74
C ILE A 68 21.83 0.50 2.83
N ARG A 69 21.24 -0.36 1.96
CA ARG A 69 20.12 0.03 1.10
C ARG A 69 18.92 0.52 1.91
N ARG A 70 18.61 -0.16 3.01
CA ARG A 70 17.51 0.20 3.92
C ARG A 70 17.73 1.58 4.53
N THR A 71 18.90 1.86 5.06
CA THR A 71 19.26 3.15 5.65
C THR A 71 19.15 4.29 4.63
N ASN A 72 19.71 4.08 3.43
CA ASN A 72 19.63 5.06 2.35
C ASN A 72 18.18 5.30 1.89
N GLY A 73 17.40 4.24 1.77
CA GLY A 73 15.98 4.32 1.40
C GLY A 73 15.12 5.03 2.44
N ASN A 74 15.42 4.85 3.74
CA ASN A 74 14.75 5.55 4.82
C ASN A 74 15.05 7.07 4.77
N LYS A 75 16.31 7.44 4.54
CA LYS A 75 16.72 8.84 4.37
C LYS A 75 15.99 9.48 3.19
N MET A 76 16.00 8.81 2.05
CA MET A 76 15.30 9.29 0.84
C MET A 76 13.80 9.43 1.07
N ALA A 77 13.16 8.50 1.78
CA ALA A 77 11.74 8.59 2.14
C ALA A 77 11.45 9.81 3.02
N SER A 78 12.32 10.08 4.01
CA SER A 78 12.23 11.27 4.87
C SER A 78 12.33 12.57 4.05
N ASP A 79 13.26 12.65 3.10
CA ASP A 79 13.47 13.82 2.24
C ASP A 79 12.28 14.07 1.30
N VAL A 80 11.59 13.00 0.89
CA VAL A 80 10.43 13.06 -0.03
C VAL A 80 9.12 13.34 0.70
N MET A 81 8.99 12.95 1.98
CA MET A 81 7.75 13.04 2.76
C MET A 81 7.11 14.43 2.76
N PRO A 82 7.84 15.57 2.93
CA PRO A 82 7.23 16.90 2.85
C PRO A 82 6.58 17.18 1.50
N ARG A 83 7.13 16.63 0.41
CA ARG A 83 6.57 16.73 -0.94
C ARG A 83 5.31 15.86 -1.07
N ALA A 84 5.32 14.65 -0.52
CA ALA A 84 4.17 13.76 -0.49
C ALA A 84 2.98 14.39 0.26
N ILE A 85 3.22 15.02 1.42
CA ILE A 85 2.21 15.76 2.18
C ILE A 85 1.60 16.89 1.32
N ARG A 86 2.43 17.69 0.64
CA ARG A 86 1.92 18.76 -0.24
C ARG A 86 1.08 18.20 -1.37
N ARG A 87 1.47 17.08 -1.99
CA ARG A 87 0.69 16.43 -3.04
C ARG A 87 -0.60 15.83 -2.52
N SER A 88 -0.60 15.22 -1.34
CA SER A 88 -1.84 14.73 -0.68
C SER A 88 -2.84 15.84 -0.46
N ARG A 89 -2.41 17.01 0.03
CA ARG A 89 -3.27 18.19 0.22
C ARG A 89 -3.84 18.72 -1.10
N LEU A 90 -3.03 18.71 -2.16
CA LEU A 90 -3.48 19.09 -3.50
C LEU A 90 -4.54 18.12 -4.02
N ILE A 91 -4.29 16.80 -3.95
CA ILE A 91 -5.24 15.77 -4.35
C ILE A 91 -6.55 15.88 -3.53
N TYR A 92 -6.43 16.10 -2.22
CA TYR A 92 -7.58 16.25 -1.33
C TYR A 92 -8.43 17.49 -1.65
N SER A 93 -7.86 18.49 -2.33
CA SER A 93 -8.57 19.69 -2.78
C SER A 93 -9.47 19.45 -3.99
N PHE A 94 -9.34 18.31 -4.67
CA PHE A 94 -10.19 17.97 -5.82
C PHE A 94 -11.62 17.61 -5.39
N PRO A 95 -12.62 17.96 -6.21
CA PRO A 95 -14.00 17.56 -5.97
C PRO A 95 -14.15 16.06 -5.78
N PHE A 96 -15.04 15.69 -4.88
CA PHE A 96 -15.41 14.30 -4.53
C PHE A 96 -14.30 13.44 -3.90
N VAL A 97 -13.09 13.93 -3.69
CA VAL A 97 -12.07 13.23 -2.89
C VAL A 97 -12.43 13.35 -1.41
N ARG A 98 -12.54 12.24 -0.70
CA ARG A 98 -12.88 12.17 0.73
C ARG A 98 -11.72 11.82 1.63
N SER A 99 -10.79 11.00 1.13
CA SER A 99 -9.52 10.74 1.83
C SER A 99 -8.37 10.51 0.86
N VAL A 100 -7.17 10.83 1.32
CA VAL A 100 -5.91 10.58 0.62
C VAL A 100 -4.94 9.93 1.57
N MET A 101 -4.43 8.78 1.20
CA MET A 101 -3.44 8.00 1.94
C MET A 101 -2.24 7.73 1.04
N ILE A 102 -1.04 7.66 1.62
CA ILE A 102 0.15 7.17 0.92
C ILE A 102 0.18 5.66 1.02
N SER A 103 0.46 4.99 -0.09
CA SER A 103 0.66 3.54 -0.20
C SER A 103 2.06 3.22 -0.74
N GLY A 104 2.31 1.96 -1.08
CA GLY A 104 3.57 1.51 -1.68
C GLY A 104 4.79 1.64 -0.75
N SER A 105 5.96 1.88 -1.32
CA SER A 105 7.22 1.89 -0.57
C SER A 105 7.32 3.04 0.43
N LEU A 106 6.86 4.24 0.04
CA LEU A 106 6.91 5.41 0.91
C LEU A 106 6.06 5.25 2.18
N SER A 107 4.96 4.49 2.12
CA SER A 107 4.16 4.18 3.30
C SER A 107 4.94 3.35 4.34
N LYS A 108 5.93 2.60 3.89
CA LYS A 108 6.84 1.77 4.70
C LYS A 108 8.14 2.50 5.08
N ASN A 109 8.17 3.85 5.01
CA ASN A 109 9.35 4.69 5.24
C ASN A 109 10.54 4.35 4.34
N PHE A 110 10.32 3.93 3.12
CA PHE A 110 11.37 3.52 2.19
C PHE A 110 11.13 4.09 0.80
N MET A 111 12.19 4.55 0.13
CA MET A 111 12.16 4.89 -1.29
C MET A 111 13.45 4.49 -1.98
N ASP A 112 13.33 3.96 -3.19
CA ASP A 112 14.43 3.87 -4.15
C ASP A 112 14.47 5.14 -5.04
N ALA A 113 15.59 5.39 -5.71
CA ALA A 113 15.80 6.58 -6.54
C ALA A 113 14.75 6.75 -7.66
N ASN A 114 14.23 5.64 -8.18
CA ASN A 114 13.26 5.62 -9.26
C ASN A 114 11.83 5.32 -8.80
N ALA A 115 11.59 5.25 -7.47
CA ALA A 115 10.26 4.98 -6.94
C ALA A 115 9.33 6.18 -7.10
N ASP A 116 8.06 5.90 -7.37
CA ASP A 116 6.99 6.88 -7.42
C ASP A 116 6.37 7.07 -6.03
N ILE A 117 5.66 8.20 -5.83
CA ILE A 117 4.78 8.35 -4.67
C ILE A 117 3.42 7.80 -5.06
N ASP A 118 3.03 6.71 -4.41
CA ASP A 118 1.75 6.04 -4.64
C ASP A 118 0.68 6.56 -3.68
N PHE A 119 -0.50 6.83 -4.23
CA PHE A 119 -1.65 7.28 -3.46
C PHE A 119 -2.81 6.31 -3.55
N PHE A 120 -3.46 6.11 -2.41
CA PHE A 120 -4.74 5.45 -2.24
C PHE A 120 -5.79 6.51 -1.94
N ILE A 121 -6.85 6.58 -2.74
CA ILE A 121 -7.86 7.63 -2.66
C ILE A 121 -9.23 7.05 -2.32
N VAL A 122 -9.88 7.62 -1.31
CA VAL A 122 -11.29 7.39 -1.04
C VAL A 122 -12.09 8.53 -1.65
N THR A 123 -13.17 8.21 -2.36
CA THR A 123 -14.04 9.16 -3.04
C THR A 123 -15.46 9.13 -2.48
N GLU A 124 -16.28 10.11 -2.86
CA GLU A 124 -17.74 10.06 -2.71
C GLU A 124 -18.32 8.93 -3.59
N PRO A 125 -19.38 8.22 -3.15
CA PRO A 125 -20.02 7.16 -3.90
C PRO A 125 -20.48 7.60 -5.30
N GLY A 126 -20.24 6.72 -6.28
CA GLY A 126 -20.59 7.00 -7.68
C GLY A 126 -19.75 8.11 -8.32
N LYS A 127 -18.54 8.39 -7.78
CA LYS A 127 -17.62 9.43 -8.28
C LYS A 127 -16.19 8.92 -8.47
N VAL A 128 -15.96 7.61 -8.36
CA VAL A 128 -14.63 6.98 -8.47
C VAL A 128 -13.96 7.30 -9.79
N TRP A 129 -14.67 7.05 -10.88
CA TRP A 129 -14.11 7.18 -12.23
C TRP A 129 -14.07 8.62 -12.73
N PHE A 130 -15.05 9.43 -12.33
CA PHE A 130 -15.04 10.86 -12.61
C PHE A 130 -13.87 11.54 -11.90
N THR A 131 -13.65 11.25 -10.61
CA THR A 131 -12.51 11.76 -9.84
C THR A 131 -11.18 11.30 -10.44
N ARG A 132 -11.09 10.03 -10.83
CA ARG A 132 -9.91 9.49 -11.52
C ARG A 132 -9.62 10.24 -12.82
N ALA A 133 -10.65 10.53 -13.63
CA ALA A 133 -10.48 11.26 -14.89
C ALA A 133 -10.01 12.71 -14.64
N MET A 134 -10.58 13.39 -13.65
CA MET A 134 -10.15 14.75 -13.29
C MET A 134 -8.69 14.79 -12.84
N LEU A 135 -8.28 13.88 -11.96
CA LEU A 135 -6.89 13.81 -11.49
C LEU A 135 -5.92 13.44 -12.63
N ALA A 136 -6.31 12.53 -13.51
CA ALA A 136 -5.51 12.16 -14.69
C ALA A 136 -5.39 13.34 -15.69
N LEU A 137 -6.46 14.09 -15.89
CA LEU A 137 -6.45 15.28 -16.73
C LEU A 137 -5.55 16.37 -16.14
N PHE A 138 -5.66 16.62 -14.85
CA PHE A 138 -4.78 17.56 -14.14
C PHE A 138 -3.31 17.14 -14.26
N GLN A 139 -3.00 15.86 -14.03
CA GLN A 139 -1.65 15.31 -14.16
C GLN A 139 -1.10 15.54 -15.57
N ARG A 140 -1.94 15.33 -16.59
CA ARG A 140 -1.52 15.51 -17.98
C ARG A 140 -1.29 16.97 -18.35
N LEU A 141 -2.18 17.88 -17.94
CA LEU A 141 -2.17 19.28 -18.34
C LEU A 141 -1.23 20.15 -17.50
N VAL A 142 -1.18 19.90 -16.17
CA VAL A 142 -0.47 20.76 -15.23
C VAL A 142 0.89 20.16 -14.82
N LEU A 143 0.97 18.83 -14.72
CA LEU A 143 2.20 18.16 -14.29
C LEU A 143 2.95 17.53 -15.48
N PHE A 144 2.58 17.87 -16.73
CA PHE A 144 3.22 17.37 -17.96
C PHE A 144 3.41 15.84 -17.95
N ASN A 145 2.41 15.13 -17.45
CA ASN A 145 2.39 13.67 -17.31
C ASN A 145 3.49 13.09 -16.38
N SER A 146 3.99 13.89 -15.44
CA SER A 146 4.96 13.40 -14.44
C SER A 146 4.29 12.42 -13.48
N HIS A 147 4.71 11.15 -13.51
CA HIS A 147 4.22 10.11 -12.60
C HIS A 147 4.95 10.10 -11.26
N LYS A 148 6.22 10.46 -11.23
CA LYS A 148 7.13 10.32 -10.07
C LYS A 148 6.56 10.82 -8.73
N TYR A 149 5.75 11.87 -8.75
CA TYR A 149 5.22 12.48 -7.53
C TYR A 149 3.69 12.58 -7.51
N PHE A 150 3.01 11.82 -8.38
CA PHE A 150 1.57 11.88 -8.52
C PHE A 150 1.01 10.58 -9.11
N CYS A 151 1.38 9.44 -8.53
CA CYS A 151 0.90 8.14 -9.00
C CYS A 151 -0.30 7.72 -8.15
N VAL A 152 -1.49 7.67 -8.75
CA VAL A 152 -2.70 7.22 -8.05
C VAL A 152 -3.08 5.86 -8.61
N ASN A 153 -2.83 4.81 -7.82
CA ASN A 153 -3.01 3.43 -8.22
C ASN A 153 -4.34 2.83 -7.77
N TYR A 154 -4.94 3.39 -6.73
CA TYR A 154 -6.16 2.84 -6.13
C TYR A 154 -7.17 3.93 -5.80
N TYR A 155 -8.40 3.75 -6.28
CA TYR A 155 -9.55 4.56 -5.93
C TYR A 155 -10.66 3.64 -5.44
N ILE A 156 -11.34 4.04 -4.36
CA ILE A 156 -12.48 3.34 -3.78
C ILE A 156 -13.49 4.37 -3.27
N ASP A 157 -14.77 4.09 -3.33
CA ASP A 157 -15.74 4.96 -2.68
C ASP A 157 -15.93 4.62 -1.19
N HIS A 158 -16.37 5.59 -0.40
CA HIS A 158 -16.44 5.45 1.05
C HIS A 158 -17.56 4.53 1.56
N ASP A 159 -18.52 4.14 0.71
CA ASP A 159 -19.57 3.20 1.09
C ASP A 159 -19.17 1.74 0.85
N HIS A 160 -18.07 1.50 0.09
CA HIS A 160 -17.64 0.17 -0.34
C HIS A 160 -16.18 -0.10 0.03
N LEU A 161 -15.82 0.15 1.29
CA LEU A 161 -14.42 0.03 1.76
C LEU A 161 -13.98 -1.41 2.04
N THR A 162 -14.86 -2.40 1.96
CA THR A 162 -14.50 -3.82 2.10
C THR A 162 -13.74 -4.31 0.87
N LEU A 163 -12.58 -4.94 1.10
CA LEU A 163 -11.74 -5.52 0.05
C LEU A 163 -11.99 -7.02 -0.06
N ASP A 164 -12.20 -7.50 -1.29
CA ASP A 164 -12.50 -8.92 -1.56
C ASP A 164 -11.25 -9.79 -1.50
N GLU A 165 -10.09 -9.22 -1.88
CA GLU A 165 -8.82 -9.94 -1.92
C GLU A 165 -8.22 -10.03 -0.51
N ARG A 166 -8.40 -11.19 0.14
CA ARG A 166 -7.90 -11.47 1.50
C ARG A 166 -6.65 -12.32 1.45
N ASN A 167 -5.50 -11.69 1.54
CA ASN A 167 -4.20 -12.36 1.57
C ASN A 167 -3.15 -11.46 2.26
N ILE A 168 -1.99 -12.04 2.56
CA ILE A 168 -0.91 -11.35 3.29
C ILE A 168 -0.43 -10.08 2.58
N PHE A 169 -0.43 -10.04 1.24
CA PHE A 169 0.00 -8.87 0.48
C PHE A 169 -0.97 -7.70 0.72
N VAL A 170 -2.28 -7.93 0.57
CA VAL A 170 -3.30 -6.88 0.79
C VAL A 170 -3.36 -6.48 2.26
N ALA A 171 -3.23 -7.45 3.19
CA ALA A 171 -3.13 -7.16 4.62
C ALA A 171 -1.95 -6.22 4.92
N THR A 172 -0.76 -6.52 4.39
CA THR A 172 0.44 -5.69 4.56
C THR A 172 0.25 -4.29 3.97
N GLU A 173 -0.34 -4.19 2.77
CA GLU A 173 -0.62 -2.87 2.16
C GLU A 173 -1.56 -2.04 3.05
N LEU A 174 -2.62 -2.65 3.61
CA LEU A 174 -3.59 -1.95 4.47
C LEU A 174 -2.99 -1.45 5.79
N ILE A 175 -2.21 -2.30 6.49
CA ILE A 175 -1.60 -1.90 7.77
C ILE A 175 -0.49 -0.85 7.59
N THR A 176 0.07 -0.76 6.40
CA THR A 176 1.14 0.20 6.11
C THR A 176 0.64 1.48 5.44
N LEU A 177 -0.65 1.61 5.10
CA LEU A 177 -1.21 2.87 4.60
C LEU A 177 -0.92 4.02 5.57
N LYS A 178 -0.50 5.16 5.02
CA LYS A 178 -0.32 6.39 5.81
C LYS A 178 -1.42 7.39 5.47
N PRO A 179 -2.41 7.56 6.36
CA PRO A 179 -3.47 8.55 6.17
C PRO A 179 -2.88 9.97 6.24
N MET A 180 -3.22 10.80 5.24
CA MET A 180 -2.73 12.17 5.08
C MET A 180 -3.85 13.21 5.23
N CYS A 181 -4.98 12.98 4.56
CA CYS A 181 -6.14 13.88 4.57
C CYS A 181 -7.42 13.06 4.62
N GLY A 182 -8.46 13.51 5.36
CA GLY A 182 -9.70 12.78 5.54
C GLY A 182 -9.48 11.46 6.29
N ASN A 183 -8.71 11.54 7.37
CA ASN A 183 -8.14 10.37 8.04
C ASN A 183 -9.18 9.50 8.77
N GLU A 184 -10.38 10.02 9.00
CA GLU A 184 -11.53 9.26 9.53
C GLU A 184 -11.89 8.06 8.66
N HIS A 185 -11.73 8.16 7.34
CA HIS A 185 -11.99 7.05 6.42
C HIS A 185 -10.97 5.91 6.53
N TYR A 186 -9.76 6.17 7.02
CA TYR A 186 -8.77 5.13 7.26
C TYR A 186 -9.23 4.16 8.35
N LYS A 187 -9.74 4.71 9.46
CA LYS A 187 -10.28 3.86 10.53
C LYS A 187 -11.43 2.99 10.01
N THR A 188 -12.38 3.58 9.30
CA THR A 188 -13.50 2.84 8.70
C THR A 188 -13.01 1.76 7.72
N LEU A 189 -11.99 2.06 6.90
CA LEU A 189 -11.38 1.09 6.00
C LEU A 189 -10.81 -0.12 6.75
N VAL A 190 -10.07 0.11 7.84
CA VAL A 190 -9.51 -0.97 8.66
C VAL A 190 -10.62 -1.76 9.37
N ASP A 191 -11.60 -1.08 9.98
CA ASP A 191 -12.71 -1.71 10.70
C ASP A 191 -13.55 -2.63 9.78
N GLN A 192 -13.79 -2.21 8.52
CA GLN A 192 -14.50 -3.03 7.53
C GLN A 192 -13.65 -4.18 6.97
N ASN A 193 -12.36 -4.18 7.22
CA ASN A 193 -11.42 -5.22 6.79
C ASN A 193 -10.78 -5.93 8.00
N SER A 194 -11.58 -6.25 9.02
CA SER A 194 -11.12 -6.89 10.27
C SER A 194 -10.37 -8.20 10.08
N TRP A 195 -10.53 -8.87 8.93
CA TRP A 195 -9.76 -10.04 8.52
C TRP A 195 -8.23 -9.78 8.46
N ILE A 196 -7.79 -8.52 8.48
CA ILE A 196 -6.37 -8.14 8.62
C ILE A 196 -5.77 -8.75 9.89
N LYS A 197 -6.56 -8.88 10.96
CA LYS A 197 -6.13 -9.47 12.23
C LYS A 197 -5.85 -10.97 12.15
N ASP A 198 -6.30 -11.66 11.11
CA ASP A 198 -5.90 -13.04 10.84
C ASP A 198 -4.41 -13.16 10.45
N TYR A 199 -3.84 -12.08 9.89
CA TYR A 199 -2.43 -11.97 9.53
C TYR A 199 -1.60 -11.18 10.53
N TYR A 200 -2.21 -10.15 11.15
CA TYR A 200 -1.55 -9.20 12.06
C TYR A 200 -2.44 -8.96 13.28
N PRO A 201 -2.50 -9.93 14.21
CA PRO A 201 -3.46 -9.90 15.32
C PRO A 201 -3.27 -8.71 16.27
N GLN A 202 -2.07 -8.16 16.37
CA GLN A 202 -1.77 -7.02 17.26
C GLN A 202 -1.88 -5.67 16.55
N PHE A 203 -2.23 -5.66 15.28
CA PHE A 203 -2.35 -4.38 14.54
C PHE A 203 -3.53 -3.56 15.07
N GLU A 204 -3.22 -2.32 15.45
CA GLU A 204 -4.21 -1.29 15.78
C GLU A 204 -3.97 -0.04 14.92
N PRO A 205 -5.02 0.46 14.24
CA PRO A 205 -4.86 1.61 13.36
C PRO A 205 -4.58 2.88 14.15
N VAL A 206 -3.45 3.51 13.90
CA VAL A 206 -3.15 4.85 14.42
C VAL A 206 -3.67 5.88 13.42
N VAL A 207 -4.65 6.69 13.86
CA VAL A 207 -5.22 7.75 13.03
C VAL A 207 -4.56 9.08 13.39
N PRO A 208 -3.59 9.57 12.59
CA PRO A 208 -2.94 10.85 12.87
C PRO A 208 -3.89 12.02 12.58
N VAL A 209 -3.50 13.22 13.02
CA VAL A 209 -4.24 14.44 12.70
C VAL A 209 -4.25 14.66 11.18
N SER A 210 -5.43 14.89 10.64
CA SER A 210 -5.62 15.08 9.19
C SER A 210 -5.04 16.40 8.70
N HIS A 211 -4.28 16.37 7.61
CA HIS A 211 -3.85 17.59 6.93
C HIS A 211 -5.03 18.27 6.24
N LYS A 212 -5.12 19.58 6.38
CA LYS A 212 -6.19 20.37 5.76
C LYS A 212 -5.99 20.52 4.24
N SER A 213 -7.08 20.59 3.49
CA SER A 213 -7.09 20.97 2.07
C SER A 213 -6.44 22.35 1.85
N PHE A 214 -5.84 22.56 0.68
CA PHE A 214 -5.41 23.90 0.25
C PHE A 214 -6.61 24.81 -0.10
N ALA A 215 -7.70 24.22 -0.58
CA ALA A 215 -8.80 24.95 -1.21
C ALA A 215 -10.15 24.28 -0.93
N TRP A 216 -10.60 24.30 0.33
CA TRP A 216 -11.90 23.68 0.66
C TRP A 216 -13.10 24.45 0.08
N TRP A 217 -13.00 25.77 -0.07
CA TRP A 217 -14.05 26.63 -0.62
C TRP A 217 -14.29 26.36 -2.12
N PRO A 218 -13.28 26.42 -2.98
CA PRO A 218 -13.42 26.04 -4.38
C PRO A 218 -13.88 24.58 -4.55
N LYS A 219 -13.42 23.67 -3.70
CA LYS A 219 -13.83 22.26 -3.74
C LYS A 219 -15.35 22.12 -3.65
N ARG A 220 -15.99 22.70 -2.62
CA ARG A 220 -17.44 22.64 -2.44
C ARG A 220 -18.21 23.28 -3.59
N PHE A 221 -17.73 24.41 -4.08
CA PHE A 221 -18.33 25.10 -5.21
C PHE A 221 -18.29 24.22 -6.47
N PHE A 222 -17.15 23.65 -6.80
CA PHE A 222 -17.03 22.74 -7.94
C PHE A 222 -17.85 21.45 -7.74
N GLU A 223 -17.93 20.91 -6.54
CA GLU A 223 -18.78 19.75 -6.24
C GLU A 223 -20.25 20.08 -6.53
N LEU A 224 -20.74 21.25 -6.13
CA LEU A 224 -22.12 21.67 -6.38
C LEU A 224 -22.43 21.74 -7.88
N ILE A 225 -21.55 22.37 -8.66
CA ILE A 225 -21.72 22.51 -10.12
C ILE A 225 -21.61 21.17 -10.84
N LEU A 226 -20.66 20.33 -10.44
CA LEU A 226 -20.36 19.08 -11.14
C LEU A 226 -21.26 17.92 -10.74
N ARG A 227 -21.92 17.99 -9.56
CA ARG A 227 -22.75 16.92 -9.00
C ARG A 227 -23.84 16.41 -9.94
N PRO A 228 -24.59 17.23 -10.68
CA PRO A 228 -25.65 16.76 -11.58
C PRO A 228 -25.14 15.89 -12.75
N PHE A 229 -23.93 16.15 -13.20
CA PHE A 229 -23.35 15.50 -14.38
C PHE A 229 -22.40 14.36 -14.03
N SER A 230 -21.77 14.44 -12.85
CA SER A 230 -20.66 13.57 -12.46
C SER A 230 -21.03 12.08 -12.40
N SER A 231 -22.24 11.71 -11.95
CA SER A 231 -22.66 10.30 -11.87
C SER A 231 -22.87 9.67 -13.26
N LYS A 232 -23.44 10.43 -14.21
CA LYS A 232 -23.58 9.93 -15.58
C LYS A 232 -22.24 9.80 -16.27
N LEU A 233 -21.34 10.78 -16.06
CA LEU A 233 -19.99 10.74 -16.58
C LEU A 233 -19.14 9.65 -15.94
N ASP A 234 -19.34 9.33 -14.67
CA ASP A 234 -18.63 8.27 -13.95
C ASP A 234 -18.75 6.92 -14.69
N ALA A 235 -19.96 6.49 -15.01
CA ALA A 235 -20.23 5.25 -15.74
C ALA A 235 -19.60 5.25 -17.16
N VAL A 236 -19.67 6.36 -17.88
CA VAL A 236 -19.09 6.49 -19.22
C VAL A 236 -17.55 6.43 -19.15
N VAL A 237 -16.96 7.12 -18.20
CA VAL A 237 -15.50 7.13 -17.99
C VAL A 237 -15.03 5.74 -17.58
N MET A 238 -15.73 5.06 -16.65
CA MET A 238 -15.44 3.68 -16.27
C MET A 238 -15.33 2.79 -17.49
N ARG A 239 -16.38 2.78 -18.34
CA ARG A 239 -16.42 1.96 -19.54
C ARG A 239 -15.24 2.23 -20.48
N ARG A 240 -14.96 3.50 -20.75
CA ARG A 240 -13.86 3.91 -21.67
C ARG A 240 -12.49 3.53 -21.12
N ILE A 241 -12.23 3.78 -19.84
CA ILE A 241 -10.93 3.46 -19.22
C ILE A 241 -10.73 1.96 -19.13
N SER A 242 -11.76 1.18 -18.73
CA SER A 242 -11.68 -0.28 -18.65
C SER A 242 -11.45 -0.92 -20.03
N GLN A 243 -12.17 -0.46 -21.06
CA GLN A 243 -11.96 -0.94 -22.43
C GLN A 243 -10.55 -0.62 -22.94
N ARG A 244 -10.04 0.58 -22.64
CA ARG A 244 -8.67 0.96 -22.99
C ARG A 244 -7.63 0.10 -22.27
N ALA A 245 -7.80 -0.13 -20.96
CA ALA A 245 -6.92 -0.99 -20.18
C ALA A 245 -6.91 -2.42 -20.72
N PHE A 246 -8.07 -2.97 -21.04
CA PHE A 246 -8.18 -4.30 -21.65
C PHE A 246 -7.51 -4.38 -23.01
N ARG A 247 -7.69 -3.36 -23.87
CA ARG A 247 -7.06 -3.33 -25.20
C ARG A 247 -5.53 -3.30 -25.11
N ILE A 248 -4.98 -2.57 -24.13
CA ILE A 248 -3.52 -2.39 -23.99
C ILE A 248 -2.88 -3.59 -23.28
N HIS A 249 -3.52 -4.10 -22.23
CA HIS A 249 -2.90 -5.05 -21.30
C HIS A 249 -3.54 -6.44 -21.33
N GLY A 250 -4.77 -6.60 -21.84
CA GLY A 250 -5.51 -7.86 -21.75
C GLY A 250 -4.83 -9.05 -22.42
N LYS A 251 -3.97 -8.82 -23.42
CA LYS A 251 -3.20 -9.89 -24.08
C LYS A 251 -2.02 -10.44 -23.23
N HIS A 252 -1.62 -9.70 -22.20
CA HIS A 252 -0.47 -10.04 -21.35
C HIS A 252 -0.84 -10.69 -20.02
N PHE A 253 -2.12 -10.88 -19.78
CA PHE A 253 -2.66 -11.44 -18.54
C PHE A 253 -3.67 -12.54 -18.82
N GLU A 254 -3.70 -13.57 -17.98
CA GLU A 254 -4.88 -14.41 -17.86
C GLU A 254 -6.07 -13.57 -17.38
N LYS A 255 -7.28 -13.91 -17.80
CA LYS A 255 -8.48 -13.12 -17.47
C LYS A 255 -8.63 -12.86 -15.97
N ARG A 256 -8.43 -13.89 -15.15
CA ARG A 256 -8.50 -13.78 -13.68
C ARG A 256 -7.47 -12.81 -13.13
N ASP A 257 -6.24 -12.87 -13.61
CA ASP A 257 -5.15 -12.00 -13.18
C ASP A 257 -5.37 -10.55 -13.65
N PHE A 258 -5.94 -10.38 -14.85
CA PHE A 258 -6.31 -9.06 -15.35
C PHE A 258 -7.38 -8.41 -14.45
N ASP A 259 -8.43 -9.15 -14.08
CA ASP A 259 -9.52 -8.66 -13.25
C ASP A 259 -9.03 -8.26 -11.84
N VAL A 260 -8.01 -8.92 -11.31
CA VAL A 260 -7.36 -8.56 -10.03
C VAL A 260 -6.44 -7.35 -10.17
N ALA A 261 -5.64 -7.30 -11.24
CA ALA A 261 -4.66 -6.23 -11.47
C ALA A 261 -5.31 -4.91 -11.91
N PHE A 262 -6.37 -4.99 -12.71
CA PHE A 262 -7.10 -3.85 -13.28
C PHE A 262 -8.57 -3.85 -12.83
N LYS A 263 -8.81 -4.06 -11.52
CA LYS A 263 -10.17 -4.12 -10.99
C LYS A 263 -10.94 -2.85 -11.32
N ALA A 264 -12.03 -3.00 -12.05
CA ALA A 264 -12.84 -1.93 -12.59
C ALA A 264 -14.32 -2.20 -12.29
N THR A 265 -14.79 -1.71 -11.15
CA THR A 265 -16.19 -1.75 -10.74
C THR A 265 -16.72 -0.31 -10.57
N PRO A 266 -18.02 -0.07 -10.42
CA PRO A 266 -18.54 1.26 -10.10
C PRO A 266 -17.89 1.88 -8.83
N HIS A 267 -17.43 1.03 -7.91
CA HIS A 267 -16.95 1.42 -6.59
C HIS A 267 -15.43 1.39 -6.44
N ILE A 268 -14.72 0.70 -7.35
CA ILE A 268 -13.27 0.49 -7.27
C ILE A 268 -12.63 0.71 -8.63
N SER A 269 -11.52 1.42 -8.62
CA SER A 269 -10.63 1.55 -9.76
C SER A 269 -9.18 1.28 -9.33
N LYS A 270 -8.68 0.09 -9.66
CA LYS A 270 -7.31 -0.37 -9.38
C LYS A 270 -6.50 -0.44 -10.67
N ASN A 271 -5.22 -0.09 -10.63
CA ASN A 271 -4.33 -0.16 -11.78
C ASN A 271 -2.93 -0.62 -11.32
N HIS A 272 -2.76 -1.92 -11.19
CA HIS A 272 -1.50 -2.56 -10.79
C HIS A 272 -0.94 -3.40 -11.95
N ARG A 273 -0.14 -2.78 -12.82
CA ARG A 273 0.37 -3.38 -14.08
C ARG A 273 1.22 -4.64 -13.90
N GLY A 274 1.67 -4.97 -12.70
CA GLY A 274 2.65 -6.05 -12.45
C GLY A 274 2.07 -7.36 -11.94
N ASN A 275 0.74 -7.48 -11.67
CA ASN A 275 0.16 -8.62 -10.93
C ASN A 275 0.96 -8.98 -9.66
N TYR A 276 1.39 -7.93 -8.95
CA TYR A 276 2.27 -8.08 -7.78
C TYR A 276 1.66 -8.98 -6.70
N GLN A 277 0.35 -8.90 -6.50
CA GLN A 277 -0.35 -9.65 -5.46
C GLN A 277 -0.08 -11.16 -5.58
N ARG A 278 -0.36 -11.76 -6.73
CA ARG A 278 -0.13 -13.20 -6.97
C ARG A 278 1.37 -13.54 -6.88
N LYS A 279 2.21 -12.79 -7.61
CA LYS A 279 3.66 -13.02 -7.63
C LYS A 279 4.29 -12.98 -6.23
N ILE A 280 3.88 -12.04 -5.39
CA ILE A 280 4.42 -11.92 -4.03
C ILE A 280 3.91 -13.04 -3.14
N THR A 281 2.62 -13.37 -3.22
CA THR A 281 2.04 -14.48 -2.42
C THR A 281 2.67 -15.82 -2.79
N ASP A 282 2.80 -16.11 -4.09
CA ASP A 282 3.44 -17.35 -4.57
C ASP A 282 4.91 -17.42 -4.12
N LYS A 283 5.67 -16.34 -4.33
CA LYS A 283 7.07 -16.26 -3.89
C LYS A 283 7.24 -16.37 -2.37
N PHE A 284 6.29 -15.86 -1.60
CA PHE A 284 6.31 -16.02 -0.14
C PHE A 284 6.13 -17.48 0.25
N ASN A 285 5.14 -18.15 -0.31
CA ASN A 285 4.88 -19.56 -0.03
C ASN A 285 6.06 -20.46 -0.43
N GLU A 286 6.67 -20.22 -1.59
CA GLU A 286 7.86 -20.91 -2.05
C GLU A 286 9.04 -20.73 -1.08
N ARG A 287 9.30 -19.48 -0.64
CA ARG A 287 10.39 -19.20 0.30
C ARG A 287 10.19 -19.84 1.66
N VAL A 288 8.95 -19.81 2.18
CA VAL A 288 8.62 -20.47 3.44
C VAL A 288 8.85 -21.97 3.33
N ALA A 289 8.36 -22.62 2.28
CA ALA A 289 8.54 -24.05 2.06
C ALA A 289 10.02 -24.45 1.94
N SER A 290 10.81 -23.71 1.13
CA SER A 290 12.25 -23.97 0.95
C SER A 290 13.00 -23.79 2.27
N PHE A 291 12.81 -22.68 2.96
CA PHE A 291 13.55 -22.36 4.18
C PHE A 291 13.34 -23.41 5.28
N PHE A 292 12.10 -23.81 5.52
CA PHE A 292 11.81 -24.80 6.56
C PHE A 292 12.21 -26.24 6.15
N SER A 293 12.19 -26.58 4.85
CA SER A 293 12.72 -27.87 4.38
C SER A 293 14.24 -27.96 4.56
N GLU A 294 14.98 -26.88 4.32
CA GLU A 294 16.42 -26.82 4.53
C GLU A 294 16.81 -26.92 6.00
N MET A 295 16.03 -26.27 6.91
CA MET A 295 16.24 -26.35 8.35
C MET A 295 16.02 -27.77 8.93
N VAL A 296 15.12 -28.56 8.34
CA VAL A 296 14.87 -29.95 8.79
C VAL A 296 15.96 -30.90 8.28
N ALA A 297 16.64 -30.54 7.20
CA ALA A 297 17.69 -31.37 6.59
C ALA A 297 19.08 -31.17 7.24
N GLN A 298 19.25 -30.14 8.08
CA GLN A 298 20.47 -29.88 8.90
C GLN A 298 20.32 -30.46 10.31
#